data_29bb7d8fe30f29aa6541fe2d5de6f3fa
#
_entry.id   29bb7d8fe30f29aa6541fe2d5de6f3fa
#
_cell.length_a   1.000
_cell.length_b   1.000
_cell.length_c   1.000
_cell.angle_alpha   90.00
_cell.angle_beta   90.00
_cell.angle_gamma   90.00
#
_symmetry.space_group_name_H-M   'P 1'
#
loop_
_entity.id
_entity.type
_entity.pdbx_description
1 polymer ?
#
loop_
_entity_poly.entity_id
_entity_poly.type
_entity_poly.pdbx_seq_one_letter_code
_entity_poly.pdbx_strand_id
1 'polypeptide(L)'
;VTSPFRLEFPNTGGAPAVQVSQTTELPSALAALGLHVPRPTVVVIGGAAGLDAADMDRLRPLFASGIAPAMQKCGAVGVDGGTLAGVMQLFGEVRQAAAFPLLGVVAAGTTQLPDTTGPDRAQGVALEPRHTHFLIVPGDHWGAEAPWIADAATVLAGSGPSITVLINGGDIAYSDVELSVRAGRPVVAITGSGRTADAFARALAGQPTDERTAALARSGLIRSIPANAPERLAELLRTVLGGGRRPWPVPPNSSS
;
A
#
# COMPACT_ATOMS: atom_id res chain seq x y z
N VAL A 1 -22.71 -4.48 -1.34
CA VAL A 1 -21.65 -5.49 -1.53
C VAL A 1 -22.16 -6.56 -2.48
N THR A 2 -21.45 -6.81 -3.56
CA THR A 2 -21.72 -8.00 -4.40
C THR A 2 -21.29 -9.27 -3.64
N SER A 3 -21.86 -10.42 -4.01
CA SER A 3 -21.33 -11.70 -3.51
C SER A 3 -19.86 -11.85 -3.92
N PRO A 4 -18.99 -12.39 -3.05
CA PRO A 4 -17.62 -12.71 -3.43
C PRO A 4 -17.58 -13.63 -4.64
N PHE A 5 -16.64 -13.38 -5.54
CA PHE A 5 -16.39 -14.21 -6.71
C PHE A 5 -14.88 -14.51 -6.80
N ARG A 6 -14.49 -15.33 -7.75
CA ARG A 6 -13.09 -15.73 -7.91
C ARG A 6 -12.52 -15.17 -9.20
N LEU A 7 -11.36 -14.55 -9.12
CA LEU A 7 -10.54 -14.18 -10.27
C LEU A 7 -9.56 -15.32 -10.53
N GLU A 8 -9.52 -15.84 -11.74
CA GLU A 8 -8.62 -16.93 -12.11
C GLU A 8 -7.39 -16.40 -12.86
N PHE A 9 -6.20 -16.76 -12.39
CA PHE A 9 -4.93 -16.38 -13.00
C PHE A 9 -4.21 -17.62 -13.54
N PRO A 10 -3.81 -17.68 -14.81
CA PRO A 10 -3.32 -18.90 -15.46
C PRO A 10 -2.16 -19.61 -14.75
N ASN A 11 -1.29 -18.87 -14.05
CA ASN A 11 -0.05 -19.43 -13.50
C ASN A 11 0.03 -19.41 -11.96
N THR A 12 -0.91 -18.78 -11.27
CA THR A 12 -0.85 -18.58 -9.80
C THR A 12 -2.09 -19.07 -9.07
N GLY A 13 -3.06 -19.59 -9.82
CA GLY A 13 -4.36 -19.95 -9.28
C GLY A 13 -5.29 -18.75 -9.14
N GLY A 14 -6.38 -18.90 -8.42
CA GLY A 14 -7.37 -17.84 -8.30
C GLY A 14 -7.31 -17.11 -6.96
N ALA A 15 -7.78 -15.87 -6.93
CA ALA A 15 -7.95 -15.06 -5.74
C ALA A 15 -9.42 -14.64 -5.54
N PRO A 16 -9.97 -14.68 -4.32
CA PRO A 16 -11.28 -14.14 -4.03
C PRO A 16 -11.30 -12.63 -4.26
N ALA A 17 -12.39 -12.15 -4.83
CA ALA A 17 -12.64 -10.75 -5.11
C ALA A 17 -14.04 -10.35 -4.67
N VAL A 18 -14.22 -9.10 -4.32
CA VAL A 18 -15.53 -8.51 -4.04
C VAL A 18 -15.58 -7.11 -4.65
N GLN A 19 -16.73 -6.74 -5.17
CA GLN A 19 -16.98 -5.38 -5.65
C GLN A 19 -17.83 -4.61 -4.66
N VAL A 20 -17.44 -3.37 -4.40
CA VAL A 20 -18.15 -2.43 -3.53
C VAL A 20 -18.51 -1.15 -4.30
N SER A 21 -19.53 -0.45 -3.81
CA SER A 21 -19.96 0.83 -4.38
C SER A 21 -19.86 1.99 -3.39
N GLN A 22 -19.79 1.67 -2.09
CA GLN A 22 -19.74 2.65 -1.00
C GLN A 22 -18.76 2.20 0.08
N THR A 23 -18.06 3.14 0.71
CA THR A 23 -17.09 2.85 1.77
C THR A 23 -17.72 2.21 3.01
N THR A 24 -19.00 2.46 3.25
CA THR A 24 -19.79 1.79 4.32
C THR A 24 -19.88 0.27 4.15
N GLU A 25 -19.61 -0.25 2.95
CA GLU A 25 -19.61 -1.68 2.66
C GLU A 25 -18.27 -2.37 3.01
N LEU A 26 -17.19 -1.61 3.27
CA LEU A 26 -15.86 -2.17 3.51
C LEU A 26 -15.79 -3.22 4.62
N PRO A 27 -16.41 -3.03 5.81
CA PRO A 27 -16.35 -4.04 6.85
C PRO A 27 -16.93 -5.39 6.42
N SER A 28 -18.09 -5.39 5.77
CA SER A 28 -18.74 -6.61 5.27
C SER A 28 -18.01 -7.22 4.08
N ALA A 29 -17.46 -6.39 3.18
CA ALA A 29 -16.66 -6.84 2.04
C ALA A 29 -15.38 -7.55 2.48
N LEU A 30 -14.64 -6.95 3.41
CA LEU A 30 -13.40 -7.54 3.94
C LEU A 30 -13.67 -8.83 4.72
N ALA A 31 -14.76 -8.87 5.50
CA ALA A 31 -15.20 -10.10 6.16
C ALA A 31 -15.58 -11.20 5.17
N ALA A 32 -16.28 -10.86 4.07
CA ALA A 32 -16.65 -11.78 3.02
C ALA A 32 -15.43 -12.34 2.25
N LEU A 33 -14.33 -11.58 2.19
CA LEU A 33 -13.03 -12.04 1.70
C LEU A 33 -12.28 -12.92 2.71
N GLY A 34 -12.77 -13.10 3.93
CA GLY A 34 -12.08 -13.85 5.00
C GLY A 34 -10.95 -13.06 5.67
N LEU A 35 -10.91 -11.75 5.49
CA LEU A 35 -9.95 -10.87 6.15
C LEU A 35 -10.49 -10.42 7.50
N HIS A 36 -9.97 -11.05 8.55
CA HIS A 36 -10.40 -10.76 9.93
C HIS A 36 -9.78 -9.47 10.47
N VAL A 37 -10.56 -8.72 11.25
CA VAL A 37 -10.18 -7.47 11.92
C VAL A 37 -10.29 -7.63 13.45
N PRO A 38 -9.47 -6.98 14.27
CA PRO A 38 -8.33 -6.11 13.90
C PRO A 38 -7.11 -6.91 13.44
N ARG A 39 -6.33 -6.36 12.52
CA ARG A 39 -5.11 -6.99 12.03
C ARG A 39 -4.01 -5.95 11.76
N PRO A 40 -2.74 -6.17 12.19
CA PRO A 40 -1.65 -5.29 11.81
C PRO A 40 -1.62 -5.10 10.28
N THR A 41 -1.51 -3.84 9.82
CA THR A 41 -1.69 -3.53 8.39
C THR A 41 -0.51 -2.73 7.84
N VAL A 42 0.03 -3.16 6.71
CA VAL A 42 1.05 -2.44 5.95
C VAL A 42 0.45 -1.99 4.62
N VAL A 43 0.43 -0.69 4.37
CA VAL A 43 0.07 -0.13 3.07
C VAL A 43 1.34 0.14 2.29
N VAL A 44 1.43 -0.33 1.05
CA VAL A 44 2.54 0.01 0.13
C VAL A 44 1.98 0.91 -0.97
N ILE A 45 2.56 2.10 -1.07
CA ILE A 45 2.21 3.08 -2.09
C ILE A 45 3.46 3.52 -2.85
N GLY A 46 3.31 3.91 -4.11
CA GLY A 46 4.46 4.41 -4.83
C GLY A 46 4.41 4.27 -6.34
N GLY A 47 5.60 4.16 -6.94
CA GLY A 47 5.74 4.13 -8.38
C GLY A 47 5.16 2.86 -9.01
N ALA A 48 4.36 3.05 -10.06
CA ALA A 48 3.88 2.00 -10.94
C ALA A 48 4.71 2.00 -12.24
N ALA A 49 4.22 2.61 -13.31
CA ALA A 49 4.87 2.66 -14.62
C ALA A 49 6.18 3.48 -14.68
N GLY A 50 6.54 4.19 -13.62
CA GLY A 50 7.76 5.01 -13.56
C GLY A 50 9.00 4.31 -12.99
N LEU A 51 8.93 3.01 -12.69
CA LEU A 51 10.07 2.20 -12.26
C LEU A 51 10.53 1.31 -13.41
N ASP A 52 11.78 1.47 -13.82
CA ASP A 52 12.40 0.58 -14.81
C ASP A 52 12.92 -0.73 -14.16
N ALA A 53 13.44 -1.65 -14.98
CA ALA A 53 13.94 -2.93 -14.50
C ALA A 53 15.10 -2.78 -13.49
N ALA A 54 15.98 -1.81 -13.69
CA ALA A 54 17.11 -1.56 -12.78
C ALA A 54 16.62 -1.01 -11.43
N ASP A 55 15.61 -0.13 -11.45
CA ASP A 55 14.95 0.33 -10.24
C ASP A 55 14.27 -0.81 -9.49
N MET A 56 13.54 -1.67 -10.21
CA MET A 56 12.88 -2.85 -9.63
C MET A 56 13.90 -3.77 -8.93
N ASP A 57 15.03 -4.07 -9.59
CA ASP A 57 16.09 -4.93 -9.03
C ASP A 57 16.74 -4.29 -7.80
N ARG A 58 16.97 -2.99 -7.82
CA ARG A 58 17.53 -2.23 -6.70
C ARG A 58 16.59 -2.19 -5.49
N LEU A 59 15.28 -2.14 -5.72
CA LEU A 59 14.27 -2.06 -4.67
C LEU A 59 13.84 -3.44 -4.13
N ARG A 60 14.08 -4.52 -4.87
CA ARG A 60 13.69 -5.89 -4.49
C ARG A 60 14.15 -6.30 -3.08
N PRO A 61 15.38 -5.98 -2.60
CA PRO A 61 15.81 -6.30 -1.23
C PRO A 61 14.94 -5.65 -0.15
N LEU A 62 14.37 -4.46 -0.38
CA LEU A 62 13.45 -3.83 0.58
C LEU A 62 12.21 -4.69 0.82
N PHE A 63 11.68 -5.32 -0.22
CA PHE A 63 10.54 -6.21 -0.11
C PHE A 63 10.95 -7.57 0.48
N ALA A 64 12.00 -8.18 -0.06
CA ALA A 64 12.40 -9.54 0.31
C ALA A 64 12.99 -9.64 1.74
N SER A 65 13.81 -8.67 2.16
CA SER A 65 14.48 -8.69 3.46
C SER A 65 13.90 -7.67 4.45
N GLY A 66 13.20 -6.64 3.95
CA GLY A 66 12.58 -5.60 4.77
C GLY A 66 11.12 -5.89 5.12
N ILE A 67 10.24 -5.84 4.13
CA ILE A 67 8.78 -5.86 4.32
C ILE A 67 8.28 -7.27 4.63
N ALA A 68 8.55 -8.25 3.76
CA ALA A 68 7.96 -9.58 3.84
C ALA A 68 8.25 -10.32 5.16
N PRO A 69 9.50 -10.35 5.68
CA PRO A 69 9.77 -11.00 6.96
C PRO A 69 9.11 -10.32 8.16
N ALA A 70 8.98 -8.99 8.14
CA ALA A 70 8.31 -8.25 9.20
C ALA A 70 6.80 -8.55 9.20
N MET A 71 6.17 -8.55 8.02
CA MET A 71 4.76 -8.87 7.86
C MET A 71 4.43 -10.28 8.30
N GLN A 72 5.22 -11.26 7.86
CA GLN A 72 5.04 -12.67 8.24
C GLN A 72 5.15 -12.85 9.76
N LYS A 73 6.18 -12.26 10.38
CA LYS A 73 6.40 -12.34 11.83
C LYS A 73 5.26 -11.71 12.65
N CYS A 74 4.69 -10.60 12.17
CA CYS A 74 3.64 -9.88 12.86
C CYS A 74 2.22 -10.32 12.47
N GLY A 75 2.07 -11.30 11.58
CA GLY A 75 0.77 -11.73 11.06
C GLY A 75 0.02 -10.61 10.32
N ALA A 76 0.74 -9.67 9.72
CA ALA A 76 0.17 -8.48 9.11
C ALA A 76 -0.50 -8.79 7.76
N VAL A 77 -1.42 -7.91 7.35
CA VAL A 77 -1.99 -7.87 6.01
C VAL A 77 -1.37 -6.73 5.21
N GLY A 78 -1.07 -6.98 3.94
CA GLY A 78 -0.64 -5.96 2.98
C GLY A 78 -1.83 -5.37 2.23
N VAL A 79 -1.75 -4.08 1.90
CA VAL A 79 -2.72 -3.37 1.06
C VAL A 79 -1.98 -2.51 0.07
N ASP A 80 -2.34 -2.60 -1.20
CA ASP A 80 -1.80 -1.75 -2.28
C ASP A 80 -2.78 -1.60 -3.45
N GLY A 81 -2.33 -1.02 -4.56
CA GLY A 81 -3.12 -0.79 -5.78
C GLY A 81 -3.35 -2.02 -6.66
N GLY A 82 -2.88 -3.21 -6.32
CA GLY A 82 -3.22 -4.50 -6.93
C GLY A 82 -2.85 -4.71 -8.40
N THR A 83 -2.15 -3.78 -9.06
CA THR A 83 -1.84 -3.86 -10.50
C THR A 83 -0.46 -4.47 -10.77
N LEU A 84 -0.28 -5.12 -11.94
CA LEU A 84 0.98 -5.72 -12.36
C LEU A 84 1.96 -4.64 -12.84
N ALA A 85 2.38 -3.77 -11.91
CA ALA A 85 3.30 -2.69 -12.19
C ALA A 85 4.08 -2.26 -10.94
N GLY A 86 5.34 -1.91 -11.09
CA GLY A 86 6.17 -1.24 -10.10
C GLY A 86 6.16 -1.88 -8.72
N VAL A 87 5.85 -1.10 -7.69
CA VAL A 87 5.89 -1.55 -6.28
C VAL A 87 4.88 -2.64 -5.98
N MET A 88 3.71 -2.66 -6.62
CA MET A 88 2.69 -3.70 -6.45
C MET A 88 3.19 -5.05 -6.99
N GLN A 89 3.88 -5.04 -8.14
CA GLN A 89 4.52 -6.23 -8.69
C GLN A 89 5.58 -6.79 -7.73
N LEU A 90 6.46 -5.94 -7.17
CA LEU A 90 7.46 -6.37 -6.18
C LEU A 90 6.82 -6.95 -4.92
N PHE A 91 5.70 -6.37 -4.49
CA PHE A 91 5.00 -6.86 -3.31
C PHE A 91 4.36 -8.23 -3.56
N GLY A 92 3.75 -8.43 -4.72
CA GLY A 92 3.24 -9.74 -5.14
C GLY A 92 4.35 -10.81 -5.26
N GLU A 93 5.50 -10.45 -5.84
CA GLU A 93 6.64 -11.36 -5.99
C GLU A 93 7.12 -11.91 -4.63
N VAL A 94 7.30 -11.05 -3.63
CA VAL A 94 7.78 -11.49 -2.31
C VAL A 94 6.69 -12.21 -1.51
N ARG A 95 5.42 -11.89 -1.74
CA ARG A 95 4.30 -12.61 -1.15
C ARG A 95 4.29 -14.08 -1.55
N GLN A 96 4.72 -14.43 -2.73
CA GLN A 96 4.80 -15.82 -3.18
C GLN A 96 5.75 -16.67 -2.30
N ALA A 97 6.81 -16.06 -1.78
CA ALA A 97 7.78 -16.73 -0.91
C ALA A 97 7.44 -16.58 0.59
N ALA A 98 6.56 -15.67 0.97
CA ALA A 98 6.22 -15.36 2.35
C ALA A 98 4.69 -15.39 2.57
N ALA A 99 4.24 -16.14 3.57
CA ALA A 99 2.81 -16.37 3.83
C ALA A 99 2.17 -15.22 4.60
N PHE A 100 1.66 -14.22 3.88
CA PHE A 100 0.81 -13.16 4.43
C PHE A 100 -0.32 -12.82 3.46
N PRO A 101 -1.50 -12.35 3.92
CA PRO A 101 -2.54 -11.84 3.05
C PRO A 101 -2.12 -10.54 2.38
N LEU A 102 -2.40 -10.42 1.08
CA LEU A 102 -2.15 -9.23 0.29
C LEU A 102 -3.44 -8.85 -0.45
N LEU A 103 -3.98 -7.69 -0.12
CA LEU A 103 -5.19 -7.12 -0.69
C LEU A 103 -4.84 -6.08 -1.75
N GLY A 104 -5.19 -6.34 -3.00
CA GLY A 104 -5.18 -5.34 -4.07
C GLY A 104 -6.49 -4.58 -4.10
N VAL A 105 -6.43 -3.26 -4.01
CA VAL A 105 -7.60 -2.37 -4.17
C VAL A 105 -7.52 -1.72 -5.54
N VAL A 106 -8.48 -2.02 -6.40
CA VAL A 106 -8.41 -1.67 -7.82
C VAL A 106 -9.65 -0.92 -8.30
N ALA A 107 -9.46 0.16 -9.04
CA ALA A 107 -10.56 0.89 -9.66
C ALA A 107 -11.06 0.14 -10.92
N ALA A 108 -12.36 -0.08 -11.01
CA ALA A 108 -12.98 -0.90 -12.05
C ALA A 108 -12.69 -0.40 -13.48
N GLY A 109 -12.61 0.92 -13.67
CA GLY A 109 -12.42 1.53 -14.99
C GLY A 109 -10.96 1.64 -15.44
N THR A 110 -9.97 1.33 -14.57
CA THR A 110 -8.54 1.43 -14.90
C THR A 110 -7.83 0.08 -14.95
N THR A 111 -8.50 -0.98 -14.54
CA THR A 111 -7.92 -2.33 -14.42
C THR A 111 -8.58 -3.34 -15.35
N GLN A 112 -7.76 -4.27 -15.83
CA GLN A 112 -8.19 -5.38 -16.66
C GLN A 112 -8.36 -6.63 -15.79
N LEU A 113 -9.62 -7.07 -15.61
CA LEU A 113 -9.90 -8.34 -14.92
C LEU A 113 -9.52 -9.53 -15.82
N PRO A 114 -9.02 -10.65 -15.24
CA PRO A 114 -8.52 -11.79 -16.01
C PRO A 114 -9.51 -12.37 -17.02
N ASP A 115 -10.80 -12.44 -16.64
CA ASP A 115 -11.84 -13.12 -17.44
C ASP A 115 -12.62 -12.19 -18.39
N THR A 116 -12.19 -10.93 -18.52
CA THR A 116 -12.85 -10.00 -19.46
C THR A 116 -12.42 -10.28 -20.89
N THR A 117 -13.36 -10.72 -21.73
CA THR A 117 -13.20 -10.86 -23.18
C THR A 117 -13.92 -9.72 -23.88
N GLY A 118 -13.27 -9.00 -24.78
CA GLY A 118 -13.90 -7.93 -25.56
C GLY A 118 -12.95 -6.78 -25.90
N PRO A 119 -13.40 -5.77 -26.67
CA PRO A 119 -12.61 -4.62 -27.08
C PRO A 119 -12.14 -3.75 -25.90
N ASP A 120 -12.83 -3.77 -24.76
CA ASP A 120 -12.47 -3.03 -23.54
C ASP A 120 -11.25 -3.62 -22.82
N ARG A 121 -10.81 -4.84 -23.22
CA ARG A 121 -9.62 -5.50 -22.67
C ARG A 121 -8.32 -4.72 -22.92
N ALA A 122 -8.31 -3.80 -23.87
CA ALA A 122 -7.11 -3.07 -24.29
C ALA A 122 -6.84 -1.80 -23.45
N GLN A 123 -7.72 -1.38 -22.55
CA GLN A 123 -7.62 -0.06 -21.91
C GLN A 123 -7.16 -0.07 -20.45
N GLY A 124 -7.03 -1.23 -19.80
CA GLY A 124 -6.66 -1.33 -18.38
C GLY A 124 -5.28 -1.96 -18.16
N VAL A 125 -4.72 -1.76 -16.96
CA VAL A 125 -3.53 -2.50 -16.50
C VAL A 125 -3.97 -3.82 -15.87
N ALA A 126 -3.24 -4.90 -16.19
CA ALA A 126 -3.50 -6.22 -15.61
C ALA A 126 -3.34 -6.22 -14.09
N LEU A 127 -4.10 -7.08 -13.42
CA LEU A 127 -3.94 -7.33 -12.01
C LEU A 127 -2.65 -8.11 -11.72
N GLU A 128 -2.03 -7.85 -10.57
CA GLU A 128 -0.87 -8.60 -10.11
C GLU A 128 -1.32 -9.98 -9.58
N PRO A 129 -0.95 -11.10 -10.23
CA PRO A 129 -1.59 -12.40 -10.02
C PRO A 129 -1.23 -13.10 -8.71
N ARG A 130 -0.28 -12.60 -7.94
CA ARG A 130 0.16 -13.18 -6.66
C ARG A 130 -0.53 -12.56 -5.44
N HIS A 131 -1.39 -11.55 -5.66
CA HIS A 131 -2.28 -11.05 -4.63
C HIS A 131 -3.24 -12.13 -4.17
N THR A 132 -3.55 -12.13 -2.88
CA THR A 132 -4.42 -13.16 -2.28
C THR A 132 -5.89 -12.78 -2.32
N HIS A 133 -6.18 -11.47 -2.40
CA HIS A 133 -7.54 -10.92 -2.36
C HIS A 133 -7.59 -9.66 -3.23
N PHE A 134 -8.77 -9.38 -3.78
CA PHE A 134 -9.02 -8.14 -4.51
C PHE A 134 -10.30 -7.45 -4.02
N LEU A 135 -10.21 -6.14 -3.88
CA LEU A 135 -11.33 -5.24 -3.65
C LEU A 135 -11.51 -4.37 -4.89
N ILE A 136 -12.61 -4.54 -5.61
CA ILE A 136 -12.92 -3.76 -6.81
C ILE A 136 -13.78 -2.58 -6.40
N VAL A 137 -13.31 -1.38 -6.67
CA VAL A 137 -13.95 -0.12 -6.25
C VAL A 137 -14.39 0.71 -7.47
N PRO A 138 -15.38 1.60 -7.34
CA PRO A 138 -15.73 2.51 -8.41
C PRO A 138 -14.58 3.48 -8.70
N GLY A 139 -14.41 3.82 -9.97
CA GLY A 139 -13.41 4.77 -10.46
C GLY A 139 -13.04 4.47 -11.91
N ASP A 140 -12.77 5.53 -12.68
CA ASP A 140 -12.46 5.50 -14.11
C ASP A 140 -11.14 6.22 -14.45
N HIS A 141 -10.40 6.64 -13.42
CA HIS A 141 -9.11 7.31 -13.55
C HIS A 141 -8.10 6.82 -12.51
N TRP A 142 -6.83 6.97 -12.78
CA TRP A 142 -5.74 6.62 -11.86
C TRP A 142 -5.79 7.47 -10.60
N GLY A 143 -5.74 6.82 -9.43
CA GLY A 143 -5.84 7.44 -8.12
C GLY A 143 -7.26 7.43 -7.53
N ALA A 144 -8.27 7.00 -8.29
CA ALA A 144 -9.63 6.80 -7.75
C ALA A 144 -9.68 5.75 -6.63
N GLU A 145 -8.74 4.82 -6.63
CA GLU A 145 -8.56 3.78 -5.60
C GLU A 145 -7.91 4.31 -4.31
N ALA A 146 -7.22 5.44 -4.33
CA ALA A 146 -6.43 5.93 -3.19
C ALA A 146 -7.25 6.12 -1.88
N PRO A 147 -8.44 6.74 -1.88
CA PRO A 147 -9.28 6.82 -0.69
C PRO A 147 -9.69 5.44 -0.17
N TRP A 148 -9.98 4.50 -1.08
CA TRP A 148 -10.38 3.14 -0.74
C TRP A 148 -9.25 2.33 -0.14
N ILE A 149 -8.01 2.50 -0.61
CA ILE A 149 -6.81 1.92 0.00
C ILE A 149 -6.68 2.39 1.45
N ALA A 150 -6.81 3.71 1.68
CA ALA A 150 -6.71 4.30 3.00
C ALA A 150 -7.79 3.80 3.96
N ASP A 151 -9.05 3.74 3.50
CA ASP A 151 -10.20 3.30 4.28
C ASP A 151 -10.16 1.80 4.54
N ALA A 152 -9.86 0.97 3.53
CA ALA A 152 -9.69 -0.48 3.70
C ALA A 152 -8.60 -0.80 4.74
N ALA A 153 -7.47 -0.11 4.66
CA ALA A 153 -6.39 -0.26 5.63
C ALA A 153 -6.81 0.18 7.05
N THR A 154 -7.65 1.21 7.17
CA THR A 154 -8.18 1.67 8.45
C THR A 154 -9.15 0.64 9.04
N VAL A 155 -10.04 0.08 8.23
CA VAL A 155 -10.96 -0.99 8.65
C VAL A 155 -10.19 -2.24 9.06
N LEU A 156 -9.21 -2.69 8.25
CA LEU A 156 -8.38 -3.87 8.56
C LEU A 156 -7.60 -3.70 9.86
N ALA A 157 -7.00 -2.54 10.06
CA ALA A 157 -6.26 -2.26 11.29
C ALA A 157 -7.21 -2.21 12.51
N GLY A 158 -8.40 -1.65 12.37
CA GLY A 158 -9.32 -1.42 13.50
C GLY A 158 -8.60 -0.64 14.62
N SER A 159 -8.49 -1.22 15.80
CA SER A 159 -7.69 -0.68 16.91
C SER A 159 -6.21 -1.09 16.89
N GLY A 160 -5.83 -1.92 15.94
CA GLY A 160 -4.45 -2.41 15.78
C GLY A 160 -3.54 -1.43 15.06
N PRO A 161 -2.23 -1.76 14.97
CA PRO A 161 -1.25 -0.91 14.33
C PRO A 161 -1.35 -0.95 12.80
N SER A 162 -1.08 0.18 12.17
CA SER A 162 -0.90 0.28 10.72
C SER A 162 0.23 1.24 10.36
N ILE A 163 0.84 1.03 9.20
CA ILE A 163 1.91 1.87 8.66
C ILE A 163 1.85 1.89 7.14
N THR A 164 2.21 3.03 6.54
CA THR A 164 2.36 3.18 5.10
C THR A 164 3.84 3.23 4.73
N VAL A 165 4.23 2.49 3.70
CA VAL A 165 5.57 2.50 3.09
C VAL A 165 5.46 3.17 1.73
N LEU A 166 6.09 4.33 1.58
CA LEU A 166 6.16 5.09 0.33
C LEU A 166 7.47 4.79 -0.39
N ILE A 167 7.38 4.28 -1.63
CA ILE A 167 8.54 3.93 -2.45
C ILE A 167 8.43 4.62 -3.80
N ASN A 168 9.37 5.50 -4.16
CA ASN A 168 9.31 6.32 -5.37
C ASN A 168 8.04 7.22 -5.37
N GLY A 169 7.07 6.98 -6.23
CA GLY A 169 5.80 7.68 -6.27
C GLY A 169 5.76 8.83 -7.26
N GLY A 170 4.54 9.22 -7.62
CA GLY A 170 4.22 10.38 -8.45
C GLY A 170 3.20 11.27 -7.75
N ASP A 171 2.42 12.04 -8.53
CA ASP A 171 1.44 12.98 -7.97
C ASP A 171 0.36 12.28 -7.13
N ILE A 172 -0.09 11.08 -7.54
CA ILE A 172 -1.04 10.28 -6.79
C ILE A 172 -0.49 9.92 -5.40
N ALA A 173 0.80 9.60 -5.31
CA ALA A 173 1.43 9.22 -4.05
C ALA A 173 1.40 10.33 -2.98
N TYR A 174 1.33 11.61 -3.38
CA TYR A 174 1.09 12.69 -2.41
C TYR A 174 -0.30 12.58 -1.77
N SER A 175 -1.31 12.24 -2.55
CA SER A 175 -2.67 12.04 -2.05
C SER A 175 -2.73 10.83 -1.11
N ASP A 176 -2.06 9.75 -1.45
CA ASP A 176 -1.95 8.55 -0.59
C ASP A 176 -1.29 8.88 0.75
N VAL A 177 -0.19 9.66 0.73
CA VAL A 177 0.49 10.11 1.96
C VAL A 177 -0.44 10.99 2.79
N GLU A 178 -1.13 11.95 2.16
CA GLU A 178 -2.08 12.84 2.84
C GLU A 178 -3.21 12.06 3.50
N LEU A 179 -3.79 11.07 2.80
CA LEU A 179 -4.83 10.19 3.34
C LEU A 179 -4.31 9.36 4.53
N SER A 180 -3.07 8.86 4.43
CA SER A 180 -2.43 8.14 5.54
C SER A 180 -2.24 9.04 6.75
N VAL A 181 -1.72 10.25 6.57
CA VAL A 181 -1.51 11.24 7.64
C VAL A 181 -2.85 11.65 8.28
N ARG A 182 -3.89 11.89 7.49
CA ARG A 182 -5.25 12.19 7.99
C ARG A 182 -5.84 11.05 8.82
N ALA A 183 -5.55 9.81 8.44
CA ALA A 183 -5.94 8.63 9.23
C ALA A 183 -5.07 8.39 10.47
N GLY A 184 -4.11 9.27 10.78
CA GLY A 184 -3.14 9.08 11.86
C GLY A 184 -2.17 7.92 11.63
N ARG A 185 -2.07 7.43 10.40
CA ARG A 185 -1.20 6.32 10.02
C ARG A 185 0.21 6.83 9.71
N PRO A 186 1.23 6.32 10.44
CA PRO A 186 2.61 6.65 10.15
C PRO A 186 3.01 6.30 8.72
N VAL A 187 3.92 7.11 8.15
CA VAL A 187 4.46 6.90 6.80
C VAL A 187 5.98 6.79 6.88
N VAL A 188 6.56 5.79 6.25
CA VAL A 188 7.99 5.70 6.01
C VAL A 188 8.29 5.91 4.53
N ALA A 189 8.99 7.00 4.21
CA ALA A 189 9.44 7.33 2.87
C ALA A 189 10.81 6.67 2.61
N ILE A 190 10.93 5.91 1.53
CA ILE A 190 12.17 5.22 1.18
C ILE A 190 13.07 6.16 0.38
N THR A 191 14.07 6.73 1.06
CA THR A 191 15.06 7.65 0.47
C THR A 191 15.94 6.93 -0.55
N GLY A 192 16.18 7.58 -1.67
CA GLY A 192 16.93 7.01 -2.79
C GLY A 192 16.09 6.11 -3.69
N SER A 193 14.77 6.01 -3.44
CA SER A 193 13.86 5.35 -4.37
C SER A 193 13.33 6.29 -5.47
N GLY A 194 13.56 7.59 -5.33
CA GLY A 194 13.22 8.62 -6.32
C GLY A 194 11.96 9.41 -6.00
N ARG A 195 11.71 10.46 -6.79
CA ARG A 195 10.48 11.25 -6.89
C ARG A 195 9.89 11.70 -5.54
N THR A 196 8.62 11.35 -5.25
CA THR A 196 7.87 11.79 -4.06
C THR A 196 8.51 11.33 -2.76
N ALA A 197 9.02 10.10 -2.70
CA ALA A 197 9.71 9.60 -1.51
C ALA A 197 10.97 10.43 -1.18
N ASP A 198 11.75 10.79 -2.20
CA ASP A 198 12.93 11.65 -2.01
C ASP A 198 12.55 13.11 -1.71
N ALA A 199 11.40 13.59 -2.20
CA ALA A 199 10.91 14.92 -1.82
C ALA A 199 10.60 14.99 -0.32
N PHE A 200 9.93 13.99 0.23
CA PHE A 200 9.72 13.89 1.69
C PHE A 200 11.02 13.75 2.47
N ALA A 201 11.98 12.96 1.98
CA ALA A 201 13.30 12.83 2.62
C ALA A 201 14.03 14.18 2.69
N ARG A 202 13.99 14.99 1.61
CA ARG A 202 14.55 16.36 1.61
C ARG A 202 13.83 17.28 2.60
N ALA A 203 12.49 17.25 2.64
CA ALA A 203 11.71 18.04 3.59
C ALA A 203 12.06 17.72 5.04
N LEU A 204 12.20 16.43 5.37
CA LEU A 204 12.59 15.95 6.70
C LEU A 204 14.02 16.35 7.07
N ALA A 205 14.90 16.54 6.08
CA ALA A 205 16.27 17.06 6.26
C ALA A 205 16.33 18.60 6.32
N GLY A 206 15.18 19.29 6.32
CA GLY A 206 15.13 20.76 6.35
C GLY A 206 15.54 21.44 5.03
N GLN A 207 15.61 20.69 3.93
CA GLN A 207 15.94 21.25 2.63
C GLN A 207 14.69 21.87 1.97
N PRO A 208 14.84 22.85 1.08
CA PRO A 208 13.74 23.47 0.38
C PRO A 208 12.92 22.44 -0.42
N THR A 209 11.61 22.49 -0.22
CA THR A 209 10.61 21.68 -0.95
C THR A 209 9.36 22.54 -1.19
N ASP A 210 8.41 22.02 -1.97
CA ASP A 210 7.10 22.64 -2.10
C ASP A 210 6.33 22.66 -0.76
N GLU A 211 5.38 23.58 -0.62
CA GLU A 211 4.63 23.80 0.63
C GLU A 211 3.80 22.58 1.04
N ARG A 212 3.23 21.83 0.09
CA ARG A 212 2.45 20.60 0.39
C ARG A 212 3.33 19.55 1.04
N THR A 213 4.50 19.30 0.46
CA THR A 213 5.49 18.35 1.01
C THR A 213 5.96 18.78 2.40
N ALA A 214 6.29 20.07 2.55
CA ALA A 214 6.73 20.64 3.83
C ALA A 214 5.65 20.53 4.91
N ALA A 215 4.40 20.83 4.58
CA ALA A 215 3.27 20.76 5.51
C ALA A 215 3.04 19.31 6.00
N LEU A 216 3.04 18.34 5.09
CA LEU A 216 2.90 16.93 5.45
C LEU A 216 4.09 16.43 6.28
N ALA A 217 5.33 16.83 5.97
CA ALA A 217 6.50 16.47 6.76
C ALA A 217 6.43 17.00 8.20
N ARG A 218 5.84 18.20 8.41
CA ARG A 218 5.62 18.79 9.74
C ARG A 218 4.58 18.04 10.60
N SER A 219 3.79 17.13 10.01
CA SER A 219 2.80 16.33 10.77
C SER A 219 3.43 15.48 11.88
N GLY A 220 4.73 15.21 11.84
CA GLY A 220 5.41 14.29 12.74
C GLY A 220 5.14 12.81 12.45
N LEU A 221 4.29 12.50 11.48
CA LEU A 221 3.94 11.13 11.10
C LEU A 221 4.83 10.55 9.99
N ILE A 222 5.72 11.33 9.40
CA ILE A 222 6.58 10.88 8.30
C ILE A 222 8.01 10.71 8.78
N ARG A 223 8.64 9.60 8.42
CA ARG A 223 10.07 9.34 8.59
C ARG A 223 10.68 8.86 7.28
N SER A 224 12.00 8.83 7.18
CA SER A 224 12.71 8.29 6.03
C SER A 224 13.66 7.17 6.41
N ILE A 225 13.81 6.19 5.52
CA ILE A 225 14.78 5.10 5.59
C ILE A 225 15.44 4.96 4.20
N PRO A 226 16.77 4.80 4.13
CA PRO A 226 17.45 4.60 2.85
C PRO A 226 17.03 3.29 2.16
N ALA A 227 16.95 3.31 0.83
CA ALA A 227 16.59 2.15 0.01
C ALA A 227 17.57 0.98 0.17
N ASN A 228 18.81 1.24 0.55
CA ASN A 228 19.83 0.23 0.79
C ASN A 228 19.92 -0.24 2.26
N ALA A 229 18.86 0.00 3.06
CA ALA A 229 18.81 -0.40 4.47
C ALA A 229 17.55 -1.25 4.78
N PRO A 230 17.35 -2.40 4.11
CA PRO A 230 16.18 -3.24 4.31
C PRO A 230 16.02 -3.75 5.75
N GLU A 231 17.12 -4.00 6.47
CA GLU A 231 17.10 -4.46 7.86
C GLU A 231 16.53 -3.37 8.80
N ARG A 232 16.84 -2.10 8.55
CA ARG A 232 16.28 -0.96 9.31
C ARG A 232 14.78 -0.82 9.05
N LEU A 233 14.35 -1.08 7.81
CA LEU A 233 12.92 -1.11 7.47
C LEU A 233 12.22 -2.26 8.20
N ALA A 234 12.81 -3.47 8.18
CA ALA A 234 12.27 -4.63 8.88
C ALA A 234 12.15 -4.39 10.39
N GLU A 235 13.13 -3.77 11.02
CA GLU A 235 13.12 -3.44 12.44
C GLU A 235 12.03 -2.41 12.77
N LEU A 236 11.91 -1.35 11.97
CA LEU A 236 10.85 -0.35 12.12
C LEU A 236 9.47 -0.98 12.00
N LEU A 237 9.25 -1.79 10.95
CA LEU A 237 7.96 -2.45 10.72
C LEU A 237 7.61 -3.39 11.89
N ARG A 238 8.56 -4.23 12.36
CA ARG A 238 8.33 -5.10 13.52
C ARG A 238 7.99 -4.31 14.79
N THR A 239 8.64 -3.18 15.01
CA THR A 239 8.38 -2.33 16.17
C THR A 239 6.98 -1.72 16.11
N VAL A 240 6.58 -1.19 14.96
CA VAL A 240 5.25 -0.60 14.76
C VAL A 240 4.15 -1.67 14.83
N LEU A 241 4.29 -2.75 14.07
CA LEU A 241 3.26 -3.78 13.93
C LEU A 241 3.14 -4.69 15.16
N GLY A 242 4.21 -4.82 15.93
CA GLY A 242 4.22 -5.60 17.18
C GLY A 242 3.59 -4.90 18.38
N GLY A 243 3.03 -3.71 18.22
CA GLY A 243 2.39 -2.96 19.31
C GLY A 243 3.37 -2.45 20.37
N GLY A 244 4.68 -2.44 20.08
CA GLY A 244 5.70 -1.86 20.95
C GLY A 244 5.44 -0.38 21.24
N ARG A 245 6.02 0.15 22.31
CA ARG A 245 5.91 1.58 22.68
C ARG A 245 6.12 2.42 21.42
N ARG A 246 5.12 3.25 21.10
CA ARG A 246 5.00 4.04 19.87
C ARG A 246 6.36 4.56 19.41
N PRO A 247 6.96 4.02 18.32
CA PRO A 247 8.24 4.52 17.80
C PRO A 247 8.07 5.89 17.13
N TRP A 248 6.80 6.37 17.05
CA TRP A 248 6.42 7.66 16.49
C TRP A 248 6.07 8.63 17.59
N PRO A 249 6.68 9.83 17.65
CA PRO A 249 6.25 10.87 18.56
C PRO A 249 4.78 11.20 18.28
N VAL A 250 3.98 11.33 19.35
CA VAL A 250 2.64 11.92 19.24
C VAL A 250 2.86 13.37 18.80
N PRO A 251 2.22 13.86 17.70
CA PRO A 251 2.27 15.28 17.40
C PRO A 251 1.81 16.06 18.63
N PRO A 252 2.43 17.20 18.98
CA PRO A 252 1.93 18.04 20.05
C PRO A 252 0.47 18.36 19.73
N ASN A 253 -0.42 18.11 20.69
CA ASN A 253 -1.84 18.41 20.60
C ASN A 253 -2.00 19.81 20.01
N SER A 254 -2.66 19.90 18.87
CA SER A 254 -3.28 21.15 18.42
C SER A 254 -4.44 21.46 19.37
N SER A 255 -4.11 21.91 20.58
CA SER A 255 -5.05 22.54 21.48
C SER A 255 -5.13 24.00 21.08
N SER A 256 -6.23 24.39 20.53
CA SER A 256 -6.93 25.67 20.54
C SER A 256 -7.53 26.01 19.19
#